data_b2423d821d96beabeca180cfa91b678d
#
_entry.id   b2423d821d96beabeca180cfa91b678d
#
_cell.length_a   1.000
_cell.length_b   1.000
_cell.length_c   1.000
_cell.angle_alpha   90.00
_cell.angle_beta   90.00
_cell.angle_gamma   90.00
#
_symmetry.space_group_name_H-M   'P 1'
#
loop_
_entity.id
_entity.type
_entity.pdbx_description
1 polymer ?
#
loop_
_entity_poly.entity_id
_entity_poly.type
_entity_poly.pdbx_seq_one_letter_code
_entity_poly.pdbx_strand_id
1 'polypeptide(L)'
;IGATYSLSPLLISAMKQFAKTYPGIKVLVTLATSAELIDRLKDNSLDFILSFDAEEWPAELERLPLFTSRLCFIVHQSHSWAGLSSITLKKLEQAPLILPEIGFATRKKLDSICRKHQLKLKVGIEINDVHTIIHTLSGGYWSTILTEAAVRGEPNLVCIPILYTDHITSKAFLF
;
A
#
# COMPACT_ATOMS: atom_id res chain seq x y z
N ILE A 1 15.43 -9.29 -6.09
CA ILE A 1 14.11 -8.72 -6.45
C ILE A 1 13.71 -7.66 -5.44
N GLY A 2 12.98 -6.61 -5.91
CA GLY A 2 12.45 -5.56 -5.05
C GLY A 2 10.92 -5.56 -5.00
N ALA A 3 10.33 -5.09 -3.89
CA ALA A 3 8.90 -4.83 -3.84
C ALA A 3 8.58 -3.66 -2.90
N THR A 4 7.55 -2.91 -3.24
CA THR A 4 6.99 -1.97 -2.27
C THR A 4 6.28 -2.73 -1.15
N TYR A 5 6.33 -2.19 0.07
CA TYR A 5 5.79 -2.85 1.28
C TYR A 5 4.34 -3.33 1.11
N SER A 6 3.50 -2.55 0.44
CA SER A 6 2.09 -2.90 0.21
C SER A 6 1.89 -4.08 -0.75
N LEU A 7 2.92 -4.51 -1.48
CA LEU A 7 2.88 -5.68 -2.37
C LEU A 7 3.56 -6.92 -1.76
N SER A 8 4.09 -6.82 -0.54
CA SER A 8 4.73 -7.94 0.14
C SER A 8 3.81 -9.18 0.29
N PRO A 9 2.50 -9.10 0.55
CA PRO A 9 1.65 -10.28 0.60
C PRO A 9 1.60 -11.06 -0.72
N LEU A 10 1.56 -10.34 -1.85
CA LEU A 10 1.60 -10.95 -3.18
C LEU A 10 2.96 -11.64 -3.43
N LEU A 11 4.05 -10.93 -3.13
CA LEU A 11 5.40 -11.45 -3.29
C LEU A 11 5.63 -12.71 -2.45
N ILE A 12 5.24 -12.70 -1.17
CA ILE A 12 5.34 -13.86 -0.29
C ILE A 12 4.61 -15.08 -0.87
N SER A 13 3.41 -14.87 -1.39
CA SER A 13 2.63 -15.96 -2.01
C SER A 13 3.36 -16.56 -3.23
N ALA A 14 3.87 -15.71 -4.12
CA ALA A 14 4.62 -16.13 -5.29
C ALA A 14 5.94 -16.85 -4.91
N MET A 15 6.68 -16.32 -3.93
CA MET A 15 7.93 -16.91 -3.45
C MET A 15 7.73 -18.30 -2.84
N LYS A 16 6.65 -18.52 -2.08
CA LYS A 16 6.33 -19.86 -1.53
C LYS A 16 6.16 -20.91 -2.63
N GLN A 17 5.56 -20.54 -3.75
CA GLN A 17 5.40 -21.44 -4.90
C GLN A 17 6.72 -21.61 -5.66
N PHE A 18 7.43 -20.49 -5.91
CA PHE A 18 8.73 -20.49 -6.61
C PHE A 18 9.76 -21.37 -5.91
N ALA A 19 9.93 -21.23 -4.59
CA ALA A 19 10.88 -22.00 -3.80
C ALA A 19 10.63 -23.52 -3.84
N LYS A 20 9.37 -23.93 -3.97
CA LYS A 20 9.01 -25.36 -4.15
C LYS A 20 9.42 -25.89 -5.52
N THR A 21 9.28 -25.07 -6.56
CA THR A 21 9.59 -25.46 -7.94
C THR A 21 11.09 -25.39 -8.23
N TYR A 22 11.79 -24.42 -7.62
CA TYR A 22 13.19 -24.13 -7.88
C TYR A 22 14.01 -24.06 -6.59
N PRO A 23 14.19 -25.16 -5.84
CA PRO A 23 14.80 -25.15 -4.50
C PRO A 23 16.30 -24.80 -4.50
N GLY A 24 16.95 -24.87 -5.67
CA GLY A 24 18.38 -24.49 -5.80
C GLY A 24 18.63 -22.99 -6.06
N ILE A 25 17.56 -22.19 -6.24
CA ILE A 25 17.70 -20.77 -6.52
C ILE A 25 17.59 -19.96 -5.23
N LYS A 26 18.64 -19.18 -4.92
CA LYS A 26 18.60 -18.21 -3.82
C LYS A 26 17.94 -16.92 -4.28
N VAL A 27 16.87 -16.53 -3.62
CA VAL A 27 16.18 -15.25 -3.86
C VAL A 27 16.53 -14.25 -2.77
N LEU A 28 17.02 -13.08 -3.16
CA LEU A 28 17.22 -11.94 -2.27
C LEU A 28 16.04 -10.97 -2.46
N VAL A 29 15.41 -10.55 -1.37
CA VAL A 29 14.27 -9.64 -1.39
C VAL A 29 14.62 -8.34 -0.69
N THR A 30 14.33 -7.22 -1.36
CA THR A 30 14.43 -5.88 -0.79
C THR A 30 13.03 -5.26 -0.74
N LEU A 31 12.62 -4.83 0.44
CA LEU A 31 11.40 -4.01 0.60
C LEU A 31 11.82 -2.55 0.77
N ALA A 32 11.25 -1.66 -0.05
CA ALA A 32 11.60 -0.24 -0.04
C ALA A 32 10.49 0.61 -0.68
N THR A 33 10.68 1.92 -0.72
CA THR A 33 9.82 2.83 -1.48
C THR A 33 10.01 2.65 -2.99
N SER A 34 9.02 3.10 -3.79
CA SER A 34 9.13 3.01 -5.25
C SER A 34 10.37 3.73 -5.79
N ALA A 35 10.73 4.89 -5.21
CA ALA A 35 11.91 5.66 -5.65
C ALA A 35 13.21 4.89 -5.42
N GLU A 36 13.41 4.37 -4.21
CA GLU A 36 14.60 3.57 -3.87
C GLU A 36 14.72 2.30 -4.73
N LEU A 37 13.59 1.65 -5.04
CA LEU A 37 13.58 0.45 -5.88
C LEU A 37 13.94 0.77 -7.34
N ILE A 38 13.47 1.91 -7.86
CA ILE A 38 13.83 2.38 -9.21
C ILE A 38 15.33 2.63 -9.31
N ASP A 39 15.91 3.34 -8.32
CA ASP A 39 17.36 3.61 -8.31
C ASP A 39 18.16 2.31 -8.30
N ARG A 40 17.77 1.33 -7.49
CA ARG A 40 18.41 0.01 -7.42
C ARG A 40 18.18 -0.85 -8.67
N LEU A 41 17.08 -0.65 -9.39
CA LEU A 41 16.86 -1.32 -10.69
C LEU A 41 17.77 -0.72 -11.76
N LYS A 42 17.95 0.62 -11.76
CA LYS A 42 18.83 1.33 -12.71
C LYS A 42 20.30 0.99 -12.51
N ASP A 43 20.75 0.78 -11.29
CA ASP A 43 22.12 0.38 -10.98
C ASP A 43 22.37 -1.14 -11.09
N ASN A 44 21.38 -1.90 -11.56
CA ASN A 44 21.39 -3.35 -11.72
C ASN A 44 21.61 -4.14 -10.39
N SER A 45 21.32 -3.54 -9.25
CA SER A 45 21.34 -4.26 -7.97
C SER A 45 20.06 -5.06 -7.69
N LEU A 46 19.04 -4.88 -8.55
CA LEU A 46 17.82 -5.68 -8.58
C LEU A 46 17.55 -6.16 -10.01
N ASP A 47 17.06 -7.39 -10.16
CA ASP A 47 16.68 -7.98 -11.43
C ASP A 47 15.31 -7.48 -11.92
N PHE A 48 14.38 -7.28 -10.98
CA PHE A 48 13.06 -6.71 -11.23
C PHE A 48 12.44 -6.17 -9.94
N ILE A 49 11.41 -5.34 -10.07
CA ILE A 49 10.67 -4.78 -8.96
C ILE A 49 9.16 -4.90 -9.14
N LEU A 50 8.47 -5.07 -8.01
CA LEU A 50 7.01 -4.98 -7.90
C LEU A 50 6.66 -3.65 -7.25
N SER A 51 5.94 -2.78 -7.95
CA SER A 51 5.56 -1.48 -7.42
C SER A 51 4.18 -1.05 -7.87
N PHE A 52 3.55 -0.17 -7.09
CA PHE A 52 2.40 0.59 -7.55
C PHE A 52 2.86 1.73 -8.44
N ASP A 53 1.95 2.20 -9.32
CA ASP A 53 2.18 3.34 -10.19
C ASP A 53 2.66 4.56 -9.38
N ALA A 54 3.75 5.16 -9.84
CA ALA A 54 4.23 6.46 -9.42
C ALA A 54 3.81 7.51 -10.47
N GLU A 55 3.79 8.78 -10.08
CA GLU A 55 3.46 9.88 -10.99
C GLU A 55 4.46 9.99 -12.15
N GLU A 56 5.72 9.61 -11.91
CA GLU A 56 6.78 9.62 -12.91
C GLU A 56 7.55 8.31 -12.88
N TRP A 57 7.55 7.61 -14.01
CA TRP A 57 8.38 6.44 -14.27
C TRP A 57 9.39 6.73 -15.36
N PRO A 58 10.64 6.27 -15.22
CA PRO A 58 11.60 6.35 -16.28
C PRO A 58 11.09 5.65 -17.54
N ALA A 59 11.09 6.34 -18.68
CA ALA A 59 10.56 5.81 -19.94
C ALA A 59 11.33 4.59 -20.46
N GLU A 60 12.57 4.43 -20.00
CA GLU A 60 13.45 3.31 -20.34
C GLU A 60 13.12 2.00 -19.63
N LEU A 61 12.28 2.03 -18.58
CA LEU A 61 11.89 0.82 -17.87
C LEU A 61 10.66 0.20 -18.51
N GLU A 62 10.78 -1.03 -18.94
CA GLU A 62 9.65 -1.85 -19.34
C GLU A 62 8.76 -2.16 -18.14
N ARG A 63 7.45 -2.14 -18.35
CA ARG A 63 6.47 -2.41 -17.28
C ARG A 63 5.37 -3.34 -17.74
N LEU A 64 5.13 -4.36 -16.93
CA LEU A 64 4.03 -5.29 -17.12
C LEU A 64 2.93 -4.99 -16.10
N PRO A 65 1.71 -4.63 -16.53
CA PRO A 65 0.61 -4.39 -15.62
C PRO A 65 0.16 -5.71 -14.96
N LEU A 66 -0.03 -5.70 -13.64
CA LEU A 66 -0.46 -6.87 -12.88
C LEU A 66 -1.94 -6.78 -12.50
N PHE A 67 -2.30 -5.77 -11.73
CA PHE A 67 -3.68 -5.55 -11.28
C PHE A 67 -3.88 -4.11 -10.81
N THR A 68 -5.14 -3.77 -10.55
CA THR A 68 -5.54 -2.50 -9.93
C THR A 68 -6.05 -2.76 -8.52
N SER A 69 -5.62 -1.95 -7.56
CA SER A 69 -6.08 -2.00 -6.17
C SER A 69 -6.66 -0.65 -5.75
N ARG A 70 -7.74 -0.66 -4.96
CA ARG A 70 -8.38 0.55 -4.46
C ARG A 70 -7.72 1.01 -3.16
N LEU A 71 -7.64 2.32 -2.94
CA LEU A 71 -7.40 2.88 -1.62
C LEU A 71 -8.66 2.71 -0.77
N CYS A 72 -8.49 2.18 0.42
CA CYS A 72 -9.57 1.96 1.37
C CYS A 72 -9.21 2.57 2.72
N PHE A 73 -10.24 2.97 3.45
CA PHE A 73 -10.13 3.21 4.89
C PHE A 73 -10.16 1.86 5.59
N ILE A 74 -9.12 1.57 6.37
CA ILE A 74 -8.91 0.25 6.96
C ILE A 74 -8.91 0.36 8.47
N VAL A 75 -9.69 -0.52 9.09
CA VAL A 75 -9.88 -0.60 10.53
C VAL A 75 -9.87 -2.05 10.99
N HIS A 76 -9.58 -2.27 12.27
CA HIS A 76 -9.83 -3.57 12.90
C HIS A 76 -11.33 -3.83 13.03
N GLN A 77 -11.76 -5.10 13.02
CA GLN A 77 -13.17 -5.50 13.14
C GLN A 77 -13.86 -5.01 14.43
N SER A 78 -13.09 -4.72 15.48
CA SER A 78 -13.61 -4.16 16.74
C SER A 78 -13.76 -2.63 16.73
N HIS A 79 -13.33 -1.95 15.66
CA HIS A 79 -13.44 -0.50 15.54
C HIS A 79 -14.92 -0.09 15.40
N SER A 80 -15.33 1.04 16.00
CA SER A 80 -16.71 1.54 15.98
C SER A 80 -17.27 1.78 14.57
N TRP A 81 -16.42 1.95 13.57
CA TRP A 81 -16.80 2.16 12.17
C TRP A 81 -16.66 0.90 11.30
N ALA A 82 -16.31 -0.25 11.87
CA ALA A 82 -16.12 -1.48 11.10
C ALA A 82 -17.36 -1.92 10.31
N GLY A 83 -18.56 -1.55 10.79
CA GLY A 83 -19.83 -1.86 10.11
C GLY A 83 -20.23 -0.89 9.00
N LEU A 84 -19.43 0.13 8.67
CA LEU A 84 -19.75 1.06 7.58
C LEU A 84 -19.57 0.36 6.21
N SER A 85 -20.55 0.55 5.32
CA SER A 85 -20.46 0.09 3.93
C SER A 85 -19.54 0.97 3.07
N SER A 86 -19.34 2.23 3.47
CA SER A 86 -18.48 3.21 2.80
C SER A 86 -18.22 4.41 3.72
N ILE A 87 -17.20 5.20 3.41
CA ILE A 87 -16.85 6.42 4.14
C ILE A 87 -16.62 7.58 3.17
N THR A 88 -17.11 8.78 3.51
CA THR A 88 -16.83 9.99 2.73
C THR A 88 -15.46 10.58 3.08
N LEU A 89 -14.88 11.33 2.13
CA LEU A 89 -13.62 12.06 2.38
C LEU A 89 -13.71 12.95 3.63
N LYS A 90 -14.82 13.68 3.78
CA LYS A 90 -15.01 14.58 4.92
C LYS A 90 -15.05 13.85 6.26
N LYS A 91 -15.61 12.64 6.29
CA LYS A 91 -15.66 11.84 7.51
C LYS A 91 -14.27 11.35 7.94
N LEU A 92 -13.31 11.19 7.02
CA LEU A 92 -11.94 10.82 7.35
C LEU A 92 -11.25 11.81 8.29
N GLU A 93 -11.64 13.10 8.28
CA GLU A 93 -11.09 14.12 9.19
C GLU A 93 -11.39 13.86 10.67
N GLN A 94 -12.34 12.98 10.96
CA GLN A 94 -12.73 12.64 12.33
C GLN A 94 -11.98 11.42 12.87
N ALA A 95 -11.36 10.64 11.98
CA ALA A 95 -10.67 9.41 12.34
C ALA A 95 -9.27 9.67 12.90
N PRO A 96 -8.84 9.01 13.99
CA PRO A 96 -7.45 8.96 14.40
C PRO A 96 -6.68 8.07 13.41
N LEU A 97 -5.71 8.63 12.69
CA LEU A 97 -5.01 7.95 11.61
C LEU A 97 -3.58 7.62 11.97
N ILE A 98 -3.17 6.41 11.62
CA ILE A 98 -1.78 6.02 11.39
C ILE A 98 -1.59 5.94 9.89
N LEU A 99 -0.62 6.64 9.33
CA LEU A 99 -0.36 6.64 7.90
C LEU A 99 1.06 6.21 7.57
N PRO A 100 1.28 5.69 6.35
CA PRO A 100 2.63 5.55 5.83
C PRO A 100 3.35 6.89 5.78
N GLU A 101 4.66 6.85 5.99
CA GLU A 101 5.53 8.03 5.89
C GLU A 101 5.45 8.69 4.50
N ILE A 102 5.79 9.97 4.45
CA ILE A 102 5.89 10.73 3.20
C ILE A 102 6.95 10.08 2.30
N GLY A 103 6.55 9.69 1.08
CA GLY A 103 7.43 8.94 0.16
C GLY A 103 6.76 7.71 -0.41
N PHE A 104 5.83 7.13 0.34
CA PHE A 104 5.01 6.03 -0.16
C PHE A 104 4.04 6.52 -1.24
N ALA A 105 3.90 5.75 -2.32
CA ALA A 105 3.00 6.10 -3.44
C ALA A 105 1.55 6.30 -2.97
N THR A 106 1.06 5.44 -2.08
CA THR A 106 -0.28 5.56 -1.48
C THR A 106 -0.44 6.82 -0.66
N ARG A 107 0.60 7.23 0.10
CA ARG A 107 0.59 8.47 0.88
C ARG A 107 0.59 9.70 -0.03
N LYS A 108 1.45 9.76 -1.04
CA LYS A 108 1.48 10.86 -2.01
C LYS A 108 0.12 11.07 -2.67
N LYS A 109 -0.54 9.97 -3.06
CA LYS A 109 -1.87 10.00 -3.66
C LYS A 109 -2.93 10.53 -2.71
N LEU A 110 -2.93 10.06 -1.45
CA LEU A 110 -3.82 10.57 -0.40
C LEU A 110 -3.61 12.06 -0.17
N ASP A 111 -2.36 12.50 -0.01
CA ASP A 111 -2.02 13.91 0.23
C ASP A 111 -2.44 14.81 -0.94
N SER A 112 -2.35 14.33 -2.18
CA SER A 112 -2.84 15.04 -3.36
C SER A 112 -4.35 15.26 -3.29
N ILE A 113 -5.12 14.23 -2.92
CA ILE A 113 -6.57 14.31 -2.72
C ILE A 113 -6.91 15.27 -1.58
N CYS A 114 -6.20 15.17 -0.46
CA CYS A 114 -6.41 16.04 0.69
C CYS A 114 -6.19 17.53 0.31
N ARG A 115 -5.14 17.83 -0.45
CA ARG A 115 -4.90 19.19 -0.96
C ARG A 115 -6.02 19.67 -1.87
N LYS A 116 -6.42 18.83 -2.84
CA LYS A 116 -7.51 19.17 -3.80
C LYS A 116 -8.83 19.47 -3.10
N HIS A 117 -9.15 18.77 -2.02
CA HIS A 117 -10.43 18.89 -1.28
C HIS A 117 -10.30 19.65 0.04
N GLN A 118 -9.15 20.27 0.31
CA GLN A 118 -8.87 21.04 1.54
C GLN A 118 -9.17 20.25 2.83
N LEU A 119 -8.87 18.93 2.82
CA LEU A 119 -9.08 18.07 3.98
C LEU A 119 -7.93 18.18 4.98
N LYS A 120 -8.28 18.14 6.25
CA LYS A 120 -7.32 18.16 7.38
C LYS A 120 -7.44 16.86 8.16
N LEU A 121 -6.65 15.87 7.77
CA LEU A 121 -6.63 14.57 8.45
C LEU A 121 -5.96 14.66 9.82
N LYS A 122 -6.47 13.89 10.79
CA LYS A 122 -5.87 13.74 12.12
C LYS A 122 -4.84 12.63 12.12
N VAL A 123 -3.65 12.91 11.58
CA VAL A 123 -2.54 11.96 11.58
C VAL A 123 -1.84 12.02 12.93
N GLY A 124 -1.98 10.98 13.72
CA GLY A 124 -1.35 10.86 15.04
C GLY A 124 0.01 10.16 14.97
N ILE A 125 0.19 9.24 14.02
CA ILE A 125 1.41 8.45 13.88
C ILE A 125 1.74 8.31 12.40
N GLU A 126 3.03 8.40 12.05
CA GLU A 126 3.56 8.09 10.73
C GLU A 126 4.60 6.97 10.86
N ILE A 127 4.52 5.95 10.01
CA ILE A 127 5.39 4.76 10.08
C ILE A 127 5.86 4.40 8.68
N ASN A 128 7.13 4.08 8.54
CA ASN A 128 7.74 3.64 7.28
C ASN A 128 7.63 2.13 7.00
N ASP A 129 6.83 1.42 7.78
CA ASP A 129 6.57 -0.01 7.60
C ASP A 129 5.07 -0.32 7.66
N VAL A 130 4.52 -0.80 6.54
CA VAL A 130 3.09 -1.13 6.39
C VAL A 130 2.67 -2.27 7.33
N HIS A 131 3.55 -3.21 7.61
CA HIS A 131 3.25 -4.34 8.50
C HIS A 131 3.04 -3.86 9.94
N THR A 132 3.90 -2.97 10.42
CA THR A 132 3.76 -2.33 11.73
C THR A 132 2.47 -1.50 11.82
N ILE A 133 2.10 -0.77 10.75
CA ILE A 133 0.81 -0.07 10.69
C ILE A 133 -0.33 -1.06 10.90
N ILE A 134 -0.36 -2.15 10.13
CA ILE A 134 -1.40 -3.19 10.19
C ILE A 134 -1.54 -3.75 11.62
N HIS A 135 -0.43 -4.11 12.25
CA HIS A 135 -0.45 -4.64 13.61
C HIS A 135 -0.95 -3.65 14.65
N THR A 136 -0.65 -2.35 14.47
CA THR A 136 -1.09 -1.30 15.42
C THR A 136 -2.62 -1.09 15.40
N LEU A 137 -3.31 -1.54 14.34
CA LEU A 137 -4.78 -1.45 14.27
C LEU A 137 -5.49 -2.41 15.23
N SER A 138 -4.82 -3.43 15.76
CA SER A 138 -5.43 -4.50 16.58
C SER A 138 -6.14 -3.99 17.83
N GLY A 139 -5.79 -2.81 18.34
CA GLY A 139 -6.47 -2.17 19.47
C GLY A 139 -7.84 -1.58 19.15
N GLY A 140 -8.27 -1.52 17.90
CA GLY A 140 -9.57 -1.02 17.47
C GLY A 140 -9.79 0.50 17.63
N TYR A 141 -8.77 1.25 18.02
CA TYR A 141 -8.81 2.72 18.12
C TYR A 141 -8.29 3.40 16.86
N TRP A 142 -7.17 2.91 16.34
CA TRP A 142 -6.52 3.47 15.17
C TRP A 142 -7.13 2.99 13.86
N SER A 143 -7.02 3.81 12.85
CA SER A 143 -7.38 3.50 11.47
C SER A 143 -6.25 3.89 10.51
N THR A 144 -6.29 3.38 9.30
CA THR A 144 -5.30 3.73 8.27
C THR A 144 -5.94 3.84 6.89
N ILE A 145 -5.18 4.35 5.91
CA ILE A 145 -5.57 4.41 4.51
C ILE A 145 -4.45 3.76 3.69
N LEU A 146 -4.73 2.57 3.18
CA LEU A 146 -3.82 1.77 2.36
C LEU A 146 -4.58 1.20 1.16
N THR A 147 -3.86 0.55 0.24
CA THR A 147 -4.51 -0.25 -0.81
C THR A 147 -5.11 -1.51 -0.19
N GLU A 148 -6.24 -1.95 -0.73
CA GLU A 148 -6.87 -3.23 -0.36
C GLU A 148 -5.89 -4.42 -0.47
N ALA A 149 -4.98 -4.36 -1.45
CA ALA A 149 -3.94 -5.39 -1.63
C ALA A 149 -2.98 -5.50 -0.44
N ALA A 150 -2.71 -4.41 0.28
CA ALA A 150 -1.79 -4.39 1.41
C ALA A 150 -2.27 -5.20 2.62
N VAL A 151 -3.58 -5.39 2.73
CA VAL A 151 -4.22 -6.11 3.85
C VAL A 151 -4.84 -7.45 3.42
N ARG A 152 -4.48 -7.92 2.22
CA ARG A 152 -4.94 -9.22 1.75
C ARG A 152 -4.42 -10.34 2.64
N GLY A 153 -5.32 -11.11 3.22
CA GLY A 153 -4.99 -12.19 4.16
C GLY A 153 -5.00 -11.80 5.63
N GLU A 154 -5.38 -10.56 5.96
CA GLU A 154 -5.56 -10.08 7.33
C GLU A 154 -7.05 -10.24 7.75
N PRO A 155 -7.43 -11.35 8.41
CA PRO A 155 -8.84 -11.72 8.61
C PRO A 155 -9.58 -10.77 9.55
N ASN A 156 -8.86 -10.05 10.40
CA ASN A 156 -9.44 -9.16 11.41
C ASN A 156 -9.56 -7.71 10.94
N LEU A 157 -9.15 -7.41 9.70
CA LEU A 157 -9.22 -6.07 9.13
C LEU A 157 -10.40 -5.92 8.17
N VAL A 158 -11.03 -4.76 8.24
CA VAL A 158 -12.14 -4.39 7.38
C VAL A 158 -11.69 -3.27 6.45
N CYS A 159 -11.84 -3.49 5.16
CA CYS A 159 -11.60 -2.49 4.13
C CYS A 159 -12.91 -1.76 3.81
N ILE A 160 -13.00 -0.49 4.17
CA ILE A 160 -14.17 0.36 3.94
C ILE A 160 -13.89 1.24 2.73
N PRO A 161 -14.67 1.12 1.63
CA PRO A 161 -14.51 1.95 0.44
C PRO A 161 -14.63 3.43 0.76
N ILE A 162 -13.70 4.24 0.23
CA ILE A 162 -13.77 5.69 0.33
C ILE A 162 -14.61 6.19 -0.85
N LEU A 163 -15.70 6.90 -0.54
CA LEU A 163 -16.55 7.54 -1.56
C LEU A 163 -15.83 8.74 -2.16
N TYR A 164 -15.43 8.58 -3.39
CA TYR A 164 -14.83 9.62 -4.22
C TYR A 164 -15.39 9.50 -5.63
N THR A 165 -15.45 10.60 -6.39
CA THR A 165 -16.05 10.64 -7.75
C THR A 165 -15.44 9.62 -8.70
N ASP A 166 -14.13 9.38 -8.59
CA ASP A 166 -13.43 8.27 -9.24
C ASP A 166 -12.82 7.42 -8.14
N HIS A 167 -13.00 6.10 -8.20
CA HIS A 167 -12.35 5.21 -7.24
C HIS A 167 -10.86 5.52 -7.15
N ILE A 168 -10.36 5.80 -5.94
CA ILE A 168 -8.95 6.04 -5.73
C ILE A 168 -8.24 4.70 -5.92
N THR A 169 -7.69 4.49 -7.12
CA THR A 169 -7.03 3.24 -7.47
C THR A 169 -5.53 3.45 -7.67
N SER A 170 -4.75 2.43 -7.41
CA SER A 170 -3.34 2.32 -7.78
C SER A 170 -3.15 1.06 -8.61
N LYS A 171 -2.42 1.18 -9.72
CA LYS A 171 -2.08 0.04 -10.57
C LYS A 171 -0.76 -0.55 -10.11
N ALA A 172 -0.71 -1.86 -9.97
CA ALA A 172 0.51 -2.58 -9.65
C ALA A 172 1.17 -3.06 -10.95
N PHE A 173 2.49 -2.97 -10.98
CA PHE A 173 3.33 -3.35 -12.12
C PHE A 173 4.52 -4.20 -11.66
N LEU A 174 4.99 -5.02 -12.58
CA LEU A 174 6.33 -5.60 -12.61
C LEU A 174 7.19 -4.77 -13.56
N PHE A 175 8.41 -4.45 -13.17
CA PHE A 175 9.42 -3.72 -13.95
C PHE A 175 10.69 -4.52 -14.02
#